data_d8f6837cc01e039412850cf3a090dec5
#
_entry.id   d8f6837cc01e039412850cf3a090dec5
#
_cell.length_a   1.000
_cell.length_b   1.000
_cell.length_c   1.000
_cell.angle_alpha   90.00
_cell.angle_beta   90.00
_cell.angle_gamma   90.00
#
_symmetry.space_group_name_H-M   'P 1'
#
loop_
_entity.id
_entity.type
_entity.pdbx_description
1 polymer ?
#
loop_
_entity_poly.entity_id
_entity_poly.type
_entity_poly.pdbx_seq_one_letter_code
_entity_poly.pdbx_strand_id
1 'polypeptide(L)'
;IPAFDLILECSAEPSVLAGYDGLPDYVVNTNLMGTGNCLEAARLHGANMVFLSTSRVYPIETINKLNCEEGETRFELSIEQTVSGIGPRGLDETFPLEGGRSLYGTTKLCSEFLLQEYIAMYGMKGVINRCGGLTGPWQMGKVDQGVVVHWAAQHVFGGELAYIGYGGMGKQVRDVLHVEDLYDLINFQLEQLDKHNGKVYNVGGGREVSLSLLE
;
A
#
# COMPACT_ATOMS: atom_id res chain seq x y z
N ILE A 1 -25.15 -14.07 -6.38
CA ILE A 1 -23.88 -13.83 -7.09
C ILE A 1 -23.52 -15.16 -7.76
N PRO A 2 -23.08 -15.18 -9.06
CA PRO A 2 -22.58 -16.39 -9.69
C PRO A 2 -21.42 -17.01 -8.87
N ALA A 3 -21.14 -18.30 -9.06
CA ALA A 3 -19.97 -18.94 -8.47
C ALA A 3 -18.69 -18.27 -9.00
N PHE A 4 -17.69 -18.15 -8.13
CA PHE A 4 -16.37 -17.60 -8.45
C PHE A 4 -15.31 -18.31 -7.63
N ASP A 5 -14.07 -18.35 -8.12
CA ASP A 5 -12.96 -19.07 -7.50
C ASP A 5 -11.93 -18.13 -6.85
N LEU A 6 -12.02 -16.85 -7.13
CA LEU A 6 -11.07 -15.85 -6.67
C LEU A 6 -11.76 -14.50 -6.43
N ILE A 7 -11.37 -13.84 -5.34
CA ILE A 7 -11.58 -12.42 -5.13
C ILE A 7 -10.23 -11.71 -5.20
N LEU A 8 -10.10 -10.76 -6.11
CA LEU A 8 -9.04 -9.75 -6.09
C LEU A 8 -9.61 -8.49 -5.43
N GLU A 9 -9.28 -8.27 -4.17
CA GLU A 9 -9.80 -7.17 -3.38
C GLU A 9 -8.95 -5.91 -3.59
N CYS A 10 -9.48 -4.99 -4.37
CA CYS A 10 -8.85 -3.71 -4.70
C CYS A 10 -9.62 -2.52 -4.15
N SER A 11 -10.77 -2.74 -3.51
CA SER A 11 -11.65 -1.66 -3.08
C SER A 11 -11.18 -1.02 -1.78
N ALA A 12 -11.21 0.30 -1.74
CA ALA A 12 -10.94 1.05 -0.52
C ALA A 12 -11.32 2.53 -0.69
N GLU A 13 -11.57 3.22 0.42
CA GLU A 13 -11.30 4.65 0.53
C GLU A 13 -9.79 4.82 0.74
N PRO A 14 -9.04 5.28 -0.27
CA PRO A 14 -7.57 5.20 -0.23
C PRO A 14 -6.91 6.41 0.42
N SER A 15 -7.66 7.48 0.73
CA SER A 15 -7.08 8.70 1.27
C SER A 15 -6.63 8.53 2.71
N VAL A 16 -5.36 8.87 2.98
CA VAL A 16 -4.83 8.92 4.35
C VAL A 16 -5.44 10.06 5.16
N LEU A 17 -6.06 11.03 4.51
CA LEU A 17 -6.76 12.16 5.14
C LEU A 17 -8.23 11.85 5.42
N ALA A 18 -8.78 10.79 4.83
CA ALA A 18 -10.16 10.39 5.08
C ALA A 18 -10.39 10.09 6.56
N GLY A 19 -11.44 10.66 7.10
CA GLY A 19 -11.81 10.55 8.53
C GLY A 19 -11.28 11.67 9.43
N TYR A 20 -10.36 12.53 8.95
CA TYR A 20 -9.96 13.72 9.71
C TYR A 20 -11.03 14.83 9.64
N ASP A 21 -11.53 15.12 8.45
CA ASP A 21 -12.51 16.18 8.20
C ASP A 21 -13.91 15.64 7.89
N GLY A 22 -14.12 14.34 8.03
CA GLY A 22 -15.34 13.65 7.63
C GLY A 22 -15.82 12.65 8.66
N LEU A 23 -16.60 11.67 8.17
CA LEU A 23 -17.12 10.59 9.00
C LEU A 23 -16.12 9.43 9.05
N PRO A 24 -15.45 9.18 10.19
CA PRO A 24 -14.56 8.03 10.33
C PRO A 24 -15.27 6.70 10.06
N ASP A 25 -16.55 6.62 10.34
CA ASP A 25 -17.40 5.45 10.05
C ASP A 25 -17.39 5.06 8.58
N TYR A 26 -17.36 6.04 7.67
CA TYR A 26 -17.30 5.76 6.24
C TYR A 26 -16.02 4.97 5.89
N VAL A 27 -14.87 5.37 6.42
CA VAL A 27 -13.59 4.67 6.17
C VAL A 27 -13.60 3.27 6.76
N VAL A 28 -14.09 3.13 8.00
CA VAL A 28 -14.19 1.83 8.67
C VAL A 28 -15.15 0.90 7.93
N ASN A 29 -16.32 1.38 7.58
CA ASN A 29 -17.33 0.58 6.88
C ASN A 29 -16.85 0.18 5.48
N THR A 30 -16.26 1.11 4.73
CA THR A 30 -15.81 0.83 3.37
C THR A 30 -14.63 -0.15 3.38
N ASN A 31 -13.60 0.11 4.17
CA ASN A 31 -12.37 -0.66 4.11
C ASN A 31 -12.45 -1.96 4.93
N LEU A 32 -12.76 -1.87 6.22
CA LEU A 32 -12.71 -3.02 7.10
C LEU A 32 -13.95 -3.91 6.94
N MET A 33 -15.16 -3.34 7.03
CA MET A 33 -16.38 -4.12 6.87
C MET A 33 -16.56 -4.59 5.42
N GLY A 34 -16.15 -3.79 4.44
CA GLY A 34 -16.11 -4.18 3.03
C GLY A 34 -15.24 -5.41 2.81
N THR A 35 -14.02 -5.42 3.33
CA THR A 35 -13.14 -6.60 3.28
C THR A 35 -13.75 -7.79 4.03
N GLY A 36 -14.35 -7.58 5.19
CA GLY A 36 -15.06 -8.64 5.92
C GLY A 36 -16.17 -9.29 5.08
N ASN A 37 -16.94 -8.51 4.34
CA ASN A 37 -17.96 -9.01 3.42
C ASN A 37 -17.34 -9.81 2.26
N CYS A 38 -16.20 -9.37 1.72
CA CYS A 38 -15.47 -10.11 0.68
C CYS A 38 -14.94 -11.45 1.21
N LEU A 39 -14.40 -11.46 2.43
CA LEU A 39 -13.91 -12.68 3.08
C LEU A 39 -15.04 -13.69 3.31
N GLU A 40 -16.19 -13.22 3.79
CA GLU A 40 -17.34 -14.10 4.01
C GLU A 40 -17.91 -14.63 2.67
N ALA A 41 -17.95 -13.80 1.63
CA ALA A 41 -18.32 -14.25 0.30
C ALA A 41 -17.34 -15.29 -0.24
N ALA A 42 -16.03 -15.07 -0.10
CA ALA A 42 -15.01 -16.04 -0.49
C ALA A 42 -15.16 -17.37 0.26
N ARG A 43 -15.33 -17.33 1.58
CA ARG A 43 -15.56 -18.51 2.41
C ARG A 43 -16.77 -19.31 1.96
N LEU A 44 -17.91 -18.67 1.73
CA LEU A 44 -19.16 -19.31 1.32
C LEU A 44 -19.08 -19.97 -0.06
N HIS A 45 -18.25 -19.41 -0.96
CA HIS A 45 -18.06 -19.96 -2.30
C HIS A 45 -16.84 -20.88 -2.44
N GLY A 46 -16.05 -21.06 -1.38
CA GLY A 46 -14.79 -21.82 -1.44
C GLY A 46 -13.72 -21.14 -2.30
N ALA A 47 -13.80 -19.81 -2.43
CA ALA A 47 -12.91 -19.03 -3.27
C ALA A 47 -11.63 -18.62 -2.52
N ASN A 48 -10.58 -18.34 -3.28
CA ASN A 48 -9.32 -17.78 -2.79
C ASN A 48 -9.38 -16.25 -2.77
N MET A 49 -8.40 -15.61 -2.10
CA MET A 49 -8.36 -14.14 -2.03
C MET A 49 -6.95 -13.59 -2.24
N VAL A 50 -6.80 -12.61 -3.12
CA VAL A 50 -5.63 -11.74 -3.20
C VAL A 50 -6.05 -10.37 -2.66
N PHE A 51 -5.40 -9.93 -1.58
CA PHE A 51 -5.71 -8.68 -0.91
C PHE A 51 -4.66 -7.63 -1.22
N LEU A 52 -5.08 -6.53 -1.86
CA LEU A 52 -4.24 -5.38 -2.06
C LEU A 52 -4.27 -4.50 -0.82
N SER A 53 -3.29 -4.70 0.04
CA SER A 53 -3.00 -3.86 1.19
C SER A 53 -2.13 -2.67 0.76
N THR A 54 -1.50 -2.01 1.69
CA THR A 54 -0.78 -0.77 1.45
C THR A 54 0.48 -0.65 2.33
N SER A 55 1.49 0.05 1.85
CA SER A 55 2.63 0.47 2.67
C SER A 55 2.23 1.39 3.84
N ARG A 56 1.00 1.97 3.81
CA ARG A 56 0.47 2.80 4.90
C ARG A 56 0.11 2.02 6.17
N VAL A 57 0.25 0.70 6.17
CA VAL A 57 0.16 -0.12 7.39
C VAL A 57 1.33 0.12 8.34
N TYR A 58 2.45 0.63 7.84
CA TYR A 58 3.61 0.96 8.67
C TYR A 58 3.41 2.27 9.42
N PRO A 59 3.86 2.35 10.70
CA PRO A 59 3.63 3.52 11.55
C PRO A 59 4.46 4.73 11.11
N ILE A 60 3.80 5.86 10.93
CA ILE A 60 4.42 7.11 10.44
C ILE A 60 5.49 7.61 11.42
N GLU A 61 5.22 7.55 12.72
CA GLU A 61 6.19 8.02 13.72
C GLU A 61 7.50 7.23 13.70
N THR A 62 7.42 5.92 13.49
CA THR A 62 8.60 5.06 13.41
C THR A 62 9.39 5.35 12.14
N ILE A 63 8.68 5.51 11.01
CA ILE A 63 9.32 5.89 9.74
C ILE A 63 10.03 7.25 9.86
N ASN A 64 9.40 8.23 10.48
CA ASN A 64 9.97 9.57 10.63
C ASN A 64 11.19 9.63 11.60
N LYS A 65 11.42 8.58 12.38
CA LYS A 65 12.59 8.45 13.27
C LYS A 65 13.76 7.71 12.62
N LEU A 66 13.59 7.24 11.39
CA LEU A 66 14.69 6.56 10.69
C LEU A 66 15.82 7.54 10.41
N ASN A 67 17.05 7.03 10.55
CA ASN A 67 18.23 7.80 10.20
C ASN A 67 18.28 7.98 8.68
N CYS A 68 18.21 9.22 8.24
CA CYS A 68 18.28 9.60 6.84
C CYS A 68 19.36 10.63 6.62
N GLU A 69 20.04 10.54 5.49
CA GLU A 69 20.95 11.56 4.98
C GLU A 69 20.23 12.41 3.94
N GLU A 70 20.40 13.72 4.06
CA GLU A 70 19.82 14.63 3.09
C GLU A 70 20.78 14.81 1.91
N GLY A 71 20.45 14.22 0.78
CA GLY A 71 21.16 14.39 -0.47
C GLY A 71 20.79 15.71 -1.19
N GLU A 72 21.31 15.89 -2.38
CA GLU A 72 21.00 17.05 -3.21
C GLU A 72 19.53 17.04 -3.65
N THR A 73 19.03 15.90 -4.14
CA THR A 73 17.68 15.76 -4.71
C THR A 73 16.73 14.93 -3.86
N ARG A 74 17.23 14.13 -2.91
CA ARG A 74 16.42 13.16 -2.15
C ARG A 74 16.97 12.88 -0.75
N PHE A 75 16.11 12.37 0.12
CA PHE A 75 16.53 11.71 1.34
C PHE A 75 16.94 10.27 1.06
N GLU A 76 18.06 9.82 1.61
CA GLU A 76 18.53 8.45 1.55
C GLU A 76 18.56 7.83 2.96
N LEU A 77 18.17 6.57 3.07
CA LEU A 77 18.29 5.84 4.32
C LEU A 77 19.77 5.61 4.65
N SER A 78 20.20 6.03 5.83
CA SER A 78 21.54 5.72 6.33
C SER A 78 21.70 4.21 6.53
N ILE A 79 22.94 3.72 6.41
CA ILE A 79 23.25 2.28 6.59
C ILE A 79 22.96 1.86 8.04
N GLU A 80 23.25 2.72 9.00
CA GLU A 80 23.04 2.44 10.41
C GLU A 80 21.63 2.80 10.85
N GLN A 81 20.86 1.79 11.20
CA GLN A 81 19.50 1.93 11.71
C GLN A 81 19.34 1.25 13.05
N THR A 82 18.51 1.83 13.91
CA THR A 82 18.18 1.26 15.22
C THR A 82 16.91 0.41 15.20
N VAL A 83 16.14 0.48 14.13
CA VAL A 83 14.88 -0.24 13.94
C VAL A 83 15.13 -1.45 13.05
N SER A 84 14.55 -2.60 13.40
CA SER A 84 14.60 -3.81 12.56
C SER A 84 13.78 -3.67 11.28
N GLY A 85 14.01 -4.54 10.31
CA GLY A 85 13.24 -4.56 9.07
C GLY A 85 13.63 -3.47 8.08
N ILE A 86 14.87 -2.99 8.15
CA ILE A 86 15.43 -2.02 7.21
C ILE A 86 16.67 -2.59 6.59
N GLY A 87 16.73 -2.55 5.29
CA GLY A 87 17.88 -3.00 4.52
C GLY A 87 18.21 -2.07 3.36
N PRO A 88 19.19 -2.45 2.52
CA PRO A 88 19.63 -1.63 1.38
C PRO A 88 18.51 -1.33 0.36
N ARG A 89 17.45 -2.14 0.37
CA ARG A 89 16.28 -1.98 -0.52
C ARG A 89 15.11 -1.22 0.11
N GLY A 90 15.25 -0.73 1.35
CA GLY A 90 14.19 -0.06 2.09
C GLY A 90 13.64 -0.92 3.23
N LEU A 91 12.34 -0.80 3.51
CA LEU A 91 11.65 -1.53 4.57
C LEU A 91 11.23 -2.92 4.06
N ASP A 92 11.47 -3.95 4.88
CA ASP A 92 10.92 -5.29 4.66
C ASP A 92 9.70 -5.57 5.55
N GLU A 93 9.10 -6.75 5.37
CA GLU A 93 7.87 -7.15 6.06
C GLU A 93 8.04 -7.35 7.56
N THR A 94 9.27 -7.39 8.07
CA THR A 94 9.60 -7.48 9.51
C THR A 94 9.66 -6.13 10.21
N PHE A 95 9.50 -5.03 9.46
CA PHE A 95 9.43 -3.69 10.05
C PHE A 95 8.27 -3.60 11.06
N PRO A 96 8.47 -3.00 12.25
CA PRO A 96 7.47 -2.94 13.31
C PRO A 96 6.14 -2.33 12.84
N LEU A 97 5.05 -2.95 13.30
CA LEU A 97 3.69 -2.48 13.01
C LEU A 97 3.06 -1.71 14.18
N GLU A 98 3.74 -1.60 15.31
CA GLU A 98 3.28 -0.86 16.49
C GLU A 98 3.44 0.64 16.27
N GLY A 99 2.41 1.42 16.59
CA GLY A 99 2.44 2.89 16.52
C GLY A 99 1.32 3.49 15.69
N GLY A 100 1.27 4.81 15.65
CA GLY A 100 0.25 5.59 14.96
C GLY A 100 0.44 5.58 13.43
N ARG A 101 -0.69 5.43 12.75
CA ARG A 101 -0.83 5.56 11.29
C ARG A 101 -2.17 6.22 10.98
N SER A 102 -2.52 6.41 9.73
CA SER A 102 -3.85 6.91 9.38
C SER A 102 -4.95 5.88 9.66
N LEU A 103 -6.21 6.32 9.73
CA LEU A 103 -7.35 5.41 9.81
C LEU A 103 -7.41 4.46 8.61
N TYR A 104 -7.07 4.96 7.41
CA TYR A 104 -6.88 4.14 6.22
C TYR A 104 -5.89 2.99 6.45
N GLY A 105 -4.68 3.30 6.91
CA GLY A 105 -3.65 2.29 7.18
C GLY A 105 -4.08 1.30 8.27
N THR A 106 -4.78 1.77 9.30
CA THR A 106 -5.31 0.92 10.37
C THR A 106 -6.36 -0.06 9.85
N THR A 107 -7.33 0.41 9.06
CA THR A 107 -8.36 -0.47 8.49
C THR A 107 -7.77 -1.53 7.57
N LYS A 108 -6.78 -1.16 6.75
CA LYS A 108 -6.08 -2.12 5.88
C LYS A 108 -5.29 -3.17 6.69
N LEU A 109 -4.58 -2.76 7.75
CA LEU A 109 -3.86 -3.70 8.62
C LEU A 109 -4.83 -4.66 9.35
N CYS A 110 -5.94 -4.16 9.87
CA CYS A 110 -6.97 -5.01 10.47
C CYS A 110 -7.53 -6.03 9.45
N SER A 111 -7.69 -5.61 8.20
CA SER A 111 -8.11 -6.50 7.11
C SER A 111 -7.09 -7.59 6.79
N GLU A 112 -5.78 -7.29 6.88
CA GLU A 112 -4.72 -8.30 6.77
C GLU A 112 -4.88 -9.38 7.85
N PHE A 113 -5.09 -8.98 9.11
CA PHE A 113 -5.29 -9.91 10.21
C PHE A 113 -6.57 -10.74 10.02
N LEU A 114 -7.67 -10.14 9.57
CA LEU A 114 -8.88 -10.90 9.26
C LEU A 114 -8.61 -11.97 8.20
N LEU A 115 -7.94 -11.62 7.09
CA LEU A 115 -7.62 -12.59 6.05
C LEU A 115 -6.73 -13.73 6.59
N GLN A 116 -5.74 -13.44 7.42
CA GLN A 116 -4.90 -14.46 8.05
C GLN A 116 -5.72 -15.42 8.92
N GLU A 117 -6.66 -14.90 9.70
CA GLU A 117 -7.56 -15.74 10.51
C GLU A 117 -8.50 -16.59 9.64
N TYR A 118 -9.05 -16.04 8.54
CA TYR A 118 -9.87 -16.81 7.60
C TYR A 118 -9.07 -17.95 6.94
N ILE A 119 -7.80 -17.70 6.60
CA ILE A 119 -6.90 -18.74 6.08
C ILE A 119 -6.71 -19.86 7.14
N ALA A 120 -6.40 -19.47 8.38
CA ALA A 120 -6.13 -20.42 9.46
C ALA A 120 -7.37 -21.21 9.89
N MET A 121 -8.53 -20.55 10.00
CA MET A 121 -9.75 -21.16 10.52
C MET A 121 -10.53 -21.96 9.49
N TYR A 122 -10.56 -21.48 8.23
CA TYR A 122 -11.44 -22.04 7.21
C TYR A 122 -10.71 -22.73 6.06
N GLY A 123 -9.36 -22.75 6.09
CA GLY A 123 -8.56 -23.37 5.04
C GLY A 123 -8.63 -22.64 3.69
N MET A 124 -9.05 -21.39 3.69
CA MET A 124 -8.97 -20.53 2.51
C MET A 124 -7.50 -20.36 2.10
N LYS A 125 -7.27 -20.04 0.82
CA LYS A 125 -5.95 -19.59 0.39
C LYS A 125 -6.00 -18.10 0.09
N GLY A 126 -4.94 -17.39 0.49
CA GLY A 126 -4.87 -15.96 0.26
C GLY A 126 -3.45 -15.41 0.30
N VAL A 127 -3.26 -14.27 -0.35
CA VAL A 127 -1.99 -13.53 -0.41
C VAL A 127 -2.27 -12.07 -0.07
N ILE A 128 -1.35 -11.46 0.68
CA ILE A 128 -1.43 -10.05 1.08
C ILE A 128 -0.30 -9.29 0.40
N ASN A 129 -0.66 -8.28 -0.40
CA ASN A 129 0.29 -7.41 -1.09
C ASN A 129 0.21 -5.98 -0.51
N ARG A 130 1.21 -5.57 0.27
CA ARG A 130 1.36 -4.19 0.79
C ARG A 130 1.95 -3.30 -0.30
N CYS A 131 1.08 -2.75 -1.13
CA CYS A 131 1.49 -1.96 -2.28
C CYS A 131 2.02 -0.58 -1.87
N GLY A 132 3.10 -0.16 -2.53
CA GLY A 132 3.62 1.20 -2.53
C GLY A 132 2.79 2.15 -3.39
N GLY A 133 3.41 3.11 -4.03
CA GLY A 133 2.76 4.05 -4.95
C GLY A 133 2.46 3.40 -6.29
N LEU A 134 1.26 2.89 -6.49
CA LEU A 134 0.84 2.36 -7.78
C LEU A 134 0.55 3.50 -8.76
N THR A 135 0.98 3.32 -10.02
CA THR A 135 0.67 4.23 -11.11
C THR A 135 0.48 3.46 -12.41
N GLY A 136 -0.14 4.09 -13.41
CA GLY A 136 -0.33 3.49 -14.72
C GLY A 136 -1.49 4.11 -15.49
N PRO A 137 -1.78 3.56 -16.69
CA PRO A 137 -2.89 4.00 -17.52
C PRO A 137 -4.22 4.02 -16.75
N TRP A 138 -5.07 5.00 -17.06
CA TRP A 138 -6.41 5.19 -16.49
C TRP A 138 -6.44 5.60 -15.01
N GLN A 139 -5.29 5.81 -14.36
CA GLN A 139 -5.28 6.38 -13.02
C GLN A 139 -5.78 7.82 -13.05
N MET A 140 -6.77 8.14 -12.20
CA MET A 140 -7.25 9.49 -12.02
C MET A 140 -6.51 10.15 -10.87
N GLY A 141 -5.62 11.09 -11.19
CA GLY A 141 -4.86 11.85 -10.20
C GLY A 141 -5.68 12.97 -9.59
N LYS A 142 -5.53 13.18 -8.29
CA LYS A 142 -6.02 14.34 -7.55
C LYS A 142 -4.98 14.78 -6.52
N VAL A 143 -5.19 15.92 -5.89
CA VAL A 143 -4.18 16.54 -4.99
C VAL A 143 -3.65 15.59 -3.91
N ASP A 144 -4.50 14.73 -3.35
CA ASP A 144 -4.16 13.79 -2.28
C ASP A 144 -3.94 12.34 -2.74
N GLN A 145 -4.12 12.06 -4.05
CA GLN A 145 -4.04 10.71 -4.60
C GLN A 145 -3.46 10.70 -6.02
N GLY A 146 -2.62 9.69 -6.32
CA GLY A 146 -2.07 9.53 -7.66
C GLY A 146 -1.09 10.65 -8.05
N VAL A 147 -0.13 10.94 -7.18
CA VAL A 147 0.82 12.05 -7.32
C VAL A 147 1.49 12.07 -8.70
N VAL A 148 1.93 10.93 -9.23
CA VAL A 148 2.62 10.85 -10.52
C VAL A 148 1.71 11.34 -11.65
N VAL A 149 0.49 10.80 -11.73
CA VAL A 149 -0.47 11.21 -12.77
C VAL A 149 -0.94 12.65 -12.57
N HIS A 150 -1.17 13.07 -11.33
CA HIS A 150 -1.53 14.46 -11.03
C HIS A 150 -0.44 15.43 -11.50
N TRP A 151 0.82 15.15 -11.21
CA TRP A 151 1.94 16.00 -11.62
C TRP A 151 2.10 16.00 -13.14
N ALA A 152 2.04 14.83 -13.79
CA ALA A 152 2.08 14.76 -15.25
C ALA A 152 0.96 15.58 -15.90
N ALA A 153 -0.27 15.48 -15.37
CA ALA A 153 -1.39 16.28 -15.87
C ALA A 153 -1.17 17.79 -15.69
N GLN A 154 -0.66 18.23 -14.55
CA GLN A 154 -0.34 19.65 -14.32
C GLN A 154 0.73 20.17 -15.28
N HIS A 155 1.75 19.36 -15.59
CA HIS A 155 2.76 19.73 -16.59
C HIS A 155 2.18 19.82 -18.02
N VAL A 156 1.27 18.92 -18.37
CA VAL A 156 0.67 18.89 -19.72
C VAL A 156 -0.37 20.00 -19.92
N PHE A 157 -1.23 20.22 -18.94
CA PHE A 157 -2.38 21.12 -19.07
C PHE A 157 -2.13 22.51 -18.47
N GLY A 158 -1.01 22.73 -17.83
CA GLY A 158 -0.67 23.96 -17.13
C GLY A 158 -1.43 24.09 -15.81
N GLY A 159 -0.70 24.12 -14.70
CA GLY A 159 -1.28 24.24 -13.37
C GLY A 159 -0.22 24.51 -12.33
N GLU A 160 -0.65 24.70 -11.09
CA GLU A 160 0.24 24.95 -9.98
C GLU A 160 0.60 23.63 -9.29
N LEU A 161 1.89 23.46 -9.03
CA LEU A 161 2.43 22.36 -8.24
C LEU A 161 3.12 22.91 -7.00
N ALA A 162 3.00 22.19 -5.88
CA ALA A 162 3.66 22.55 -4.64
C ALA A 162 4.24 21.31 -3.96
N TYR A 163 5.44 21.46 -3.41
CA TYR A 163 6.01 20.48 -2.50
C TYR A 163 5.38 20.64 -1.13
N ILE A 164 4.67 19.61 -0.67
CA ILE A 164 3.93 19.64 0.60
C ILE A 164 4.62 18.71 1.62
N GLY A 165 4.86 19.23 2.82
CA GLY A 165 5.53 18.50 3.90
C GLY A 165 7.06 18.45 3.77
N TYR A 166 7.73 17.92 4.77
CA TYR A 166 9.18 17.71 4.83
C TYR A 166 10.02 18.93 4.41
N GLY A 167 9.64 20.11 4.93
CA GLY A 167 10.32 21.37 4.62
C GLY A 167 9.97 21.99 3.29
N GLY A 168 9.06 21.41 2.51
CA GLY A 168 8.65 21.97 1.21
C GLY A 168 9.70 21.88 0.10
N MET A 169 10.67 20.97 0.24
CA MET A 169 11.81 20.87 -0.70
C MET A 169 11.65 19.75 -1.74
N GLY A 170 10.58 18.95 -1.66
CA GLY A 170 10.30 17.89 -2.61
C GLY A 170 11.23 16.66 -2.51
N LYS A 171 12.09 16.58 -1.50
CA LYS A 171 13.10 15.52 -1.34
C LYS A 171 12.57 14.19 -0.78
N GLN A 172 11.29 14.14 -0.38
CA GLN A 172 10.67 12.91 0.10
C GLN A 172 10.56 11.88 -1.01
N VAL A 173 11.11 10.71 -0.75
CA VAL A 173 11.17 9.61 -1.72
C VAL A 173 9.83 8.86 -1.76
N ARG A 174 9.43 8.45 -2.95
CA ARG A 174 8.29 7.58 -3.22
C ARG A 174 8.76 6.34 -3.97
N ASP A 175 8.31 5.21 -3.50
CA ASP A 175 8.40 3.96 -4.24
C ASP A 175 7.24 3.89 -5.23
N VAL A 176 7.55 3.74 -6.51
CA VAL A 176 6.57 3.74 -7.60
C VAL A 176 6.60 2.41 -8.32
N LEU A 177 5.42 1.83 -8.53
CA LEU A 177 5.25 0.58 -9.26
C LEU A 177 4.21 0.75 -10.38
N HIS A 178 4.53 0.30 -11.57
CA HIS A 178 3.57 0.27 -12.67
C HIS A 178 2.51 -0.81 -12.44
N VAL A 179 1.26 -0.53 -12.80
CA VAL A 179 0.15 -1.46 -12.56
C VAL A 179 0.29 -2.78 -13.33
N GLU A 180 1.00 -2.79 -14.46
CA GLU A 180 1.28 -4.01 -15.22
C GLU A 180 2.23 -4.94 -14.47
N ASP A 181 3.25 -4.39 -13.79
CA ASP A 181 4.16 -5.18 -12.95
C ASP A 181 3.42 -5.82 -11.76
N LEU A 182 2.45 -5.09 -11.19
CA LEU A 182 1.57 -5.66 -10.16
C LEU A 182 0.69 -6.79 -10.73
N TYR A 183 0.17 -6.61 -11.95
CA TYR A 183 -0.63 -7.65 -12.62
C TYR A 183 0.20 -8.91 -12.85
N ASP A 184 1.42 -8.79 -13.34
CA ASP A 184 2.33 -9.92 -13.55
C ASP A 184 2.69 -10.63 -12.24
N LEU A 185 2.93 -9.86 -11.17
CA LEU A 185 3.16 -10.42 -9.83
C LEU A 185 1.95 -11.22 -9.34
N ILE A 186 0.74 -10.68 -9.48
CA ILE A 186 -0.48 -11.37 -9.07
C ILE A 186 -0.65 -12.69 -9.85
N ASN A 187 -0.45 -12.67 -11.18
CA ASN A 187 -0.52 -13.89 -11.98
C ASN A 187 0.50 -14.93 -11.51
N PHE A 188 1.73 -14.52 -11.26
CA PHE A 188 2.77 -15.42 -10.73
C PHE A 188 2.38 -15.99 -9.35
N GLN A 189 1.79 -15.19 -8.47
CA GLN A 189 1.30 -15.64 -7.16
C GLN A 189 0.15 -16.65 -7.29
N LEU A 190 -0.76 -16.43 -8.25
CA LEU A 190 -1.90 -17.32 -8.50
C LEU A 190 -1.46 -18.66 -9.10
N GLU A 191 -0.50 -18.67 -10.02
CA GLU A 191 0.07 -19.90 -10.59
C GLU A 191 0.72 -20.79 -9.51
N GLN A 192 1.20 -20.20 -8.43
CA GLN A 192 1.91 -20.89 -7.36
C GLN A 192 1.25 -20.60 -5.98
N LEU A 193 -0.08 -20.48 -5.95
CA LEU A 193 -0.81 -20.00 -4.77
C LEU A 193 -0.50 -20.77 -3.49
N ASP A 194 -0.24 -22.08 -3.58
CA ASP A 194 0.13 -22.90 -2.42
C ASP A 194 1.45 -22.45 -1.77
N LYS A 195 2.40 -21.95 -2.56
CA LYS A 195 3.67 -21.44 -2.04
C LYS A 195 3.55 -20.05 -1.43
N HIS A 196 2.55 -19.29 -1.87
CA HIS A 196 2.30 -17.91 -1.45
C HIS A 196 1.20 -17.78 -0.39
N ASN A 197 0.50 -18.88 -0.10
CA ASN A 197 -0.62 -18.87 0.83
C ASN A 197 -0.22 -18.37 2.22
N GLY A 198 -0.98 -17.41 2.74
CA GLY A 198 -0.78 -16.79 4.05
C GLY A 198 0.39 -15.81 4.12
N LYS A 199 1.10 -15.59 3.00
CA LYS A 199 2.26 -14.69 3.00
C LYS A 199 1.85 -13.24 2.78
N VAL A 200 2.68 -12.36 3.34
CA VAL A 200 2.61 -10.91 3.18
C VAL A 200 3.84 -10.47 2.39
N TYR A 201 3.65 -9.57 1.44
CA TYR A 201 4.71 -9.02 0.61
C TYR A 201 4.65 -7.50 0.58
N ASN A 202 5.78 -6.84 0.74
CA ASN A 202 5.95 -5.46 0.33
C ASN A 202 6.09 -5.42 -1.19
N VAL A 203 5.22 -4.67 -1.84
CA VAL A 203 5.13 -4.62 -3.30
C VAL A 203 5.40 -3.21 -3.78
N GLY A 204 6.53 -3.04 -4.42
CA GLY A 204 7.01 -1.76 -4.93
C GLY A 204 8.05 -1.96 -6.02
N GLY A 205 8.44 -0.89 -6.69
CA GLY A 205 9.47 -0.90 -7.72
C GLY A 205 10.88 -1.03 -7.17
N GLY A 206 11.06 -0.79 -5.88
CA GLY A 206 12.34 -0.82 -5.20
C GLY A 206 13.17 0.45 -5.38
N ARG A 207 14.36 0.46 -4.78
CA ARG A 207 15.21 1.66 -4.71
C ARG A 207 15.57 2.23 -6.08
N GLU A 208 15.81 1.37 -7.07
CA GLU A 208 16.30 1.78 -8.39
C GLU A 208 15.26 2.59 -9.20
N VAL A 209 13.97 2.39 -8.92
CA VAL A 209 12.88 3.12 -9.56
C VAL A 209 12.15 4.06 -8.61
N SER A 210 12.59 4.12 -7.34
CA SER A 210 12.09 5.10 -6.40
C SER A 210 12.58 6.49 -6.77
N LEU A 211 11.73 7.50 -6.60
CA LEU A 211 12.06 8.88 -6.94
C LEU A 211 11.56 9.85 -5.86
N SER A 212 12.23 10.98 -5.74
CA SER A 212 11.69 12.10 -5.00
C SER A 212 10.74 12.93 -5.87
N LEU A 213 10.03 13.87 -5.26
CA LEU A 213 9.22 14.81 -6.05
C LEU A 213 10.08 15.83 -6.79
N LEU A 214 11.35 16.00 -6.39
CA LEU A 214 12.28 16.89 -7.03
C LEU A 214 12.91 16.28 -8.30
N GLU A 215 13.09 14.96 -8.33
CA GLU A 215 13.54 14.16 -9.48
C GLU A 215 12.44 13.98 -10.53
#